data_bf88d3447ab494a198dba84ffd4e6046
#
_entry.id   bf88d3447ab494a198dba84ffd4e6046
#
_cell.length_a   1.000
_cell.length_b   1.000
_cell.length_c   1.000
_cell.angle_alpha   90.00
_cell.angle_beta   90.00
_cell.angle_gamma   90.00
#
_symmetry.space_group_name_H-M   'P 1'
#
loop_
_entity.id
_entity.type
_entity.pdbx_description
1 polymer ?
#
loop_
_entity_poly.entity_id
_entity_poly.type
_entity_poly.pdbx_seq_one_letter_code
_entity_poly.pdbx_strand_id
1 'polypeptide(L)'
;MNKNKAFSLVEIIIAISLTLIVGSICLITFYSMNKSFLVMNKTYKRDKEIASFRDLLVSHIKWNEGVEIRISNLSKNQNINSLGNLFLKESEKEGNLLVLKIQAYNETGKTTSRYYRCFLFYEDKVSISYFDEGDIVNLFNGTVILGNCSGKFNFDNNILKFYLKDKEKEYEEILYYNQK
;
A
#
# COMPACT_ATOMS: atom_id res chain seq x y z
N MET A 1 27.79 -40.10 59.18
CA MET A 1 26.35 -40.48 59.15
C MET A 1 25.61 -39.49 58.26
N ASN A 2 25.36 -39.87 56.99
CA ASN A 2 24.52 -39.08 56.08
C ASN A 2 23.04 -39.32 56.51
N LYS A 3 22.44 -38.35 57.13
CA LYS A 3 20.98 -38.35 57.32
C LYS A 3 20.31 -38.00 55.99
N ASN A 4 19.92 -39.02 55.24
CA ASN A 4 19.04 -38.85 54.12
C ASN A 4 17.71 -38.30 54.67
N LYS A 5 17.49 -36.99 54.53
CA LYS A 5 16.18 -36.39 54.83
C LYS A 5 15.27 -36.82 53.70
N ALA A 6 14.37 -37.78 54.00
CA ALA A 6 13.25 -38.08 53.11
C ALA A 6 12.34 -36.86 53.04
N PHE A 7 11.97 -36.41 51.84
CA PHE A 7 10.98 -35.36 51.68
C PHE A 7 9.64 -35.83 52.22
N SER A 8 8.95 -34.93 52.93
CA SER A 8 7.60 -35.27 53.41
C SER A 8 6.62 -35.28 52.23
N LEU A 9 5.59 -36.09 52.29
CA LEU A 9 4.54 -36.16 51.29
C LEU A 9 3.95 -34.77 50.99
N VAL A 10 3.82 -33.94 52.00
CA VAL A 10 3.31 -32.57 51.92
C VAL A 10 4.23 -31.67 51.10
N GLU A 11 5.56 -31.74 51.29
CA GLU A 11 6.53 -31.00 50.51
C GLU A 11 6.47 -31.35 49.02
N ILE A 12 6.27 -32.62 48.70
CA ILE A 12 6.13 -33.07 47.30
C ILE A 12 4.85 -32.51 46.67
N ILE A 13 3.71 -32.55 47.38
CA ILE A 13 2.43 -32.01 46.89
C ILE A 13 2.53 -30.51 46.66
N ILE A 14 3.16 -29.75 47.58
CA ILE A 14 3.38 -28.31 47.42
C ILE A 14 4.25 -28.00 46.20
N ALA A 15 5.35 -28.74 46.05
CA ALA A 15 6.26 -28.56 44.92
C ALA A 15 5.57 -28.81 43.58
N ILE A 16 4.77 -29.88 43.45
CA ILE A 16 4.00 -30.20 42.25
C ILE A 16 2.96 -29.10 41.97
N SER A 17 2.25 -28.64 42.98
CA SER A 17 1.23 -27.60 42.85
C SER A 17 1.84 -26.26 42.36
N LEU A 18 2.96 -25.84 42.92
CA LEU A 18 3.68 -24.66 42.50
C LEU A 18 4.20 -24.80 41.08
N THR A 19 4.75 -25.96 40.70
CA THR A 19 5.21 -26.20 39.34
C THR A 19 4.09 -26.10 38.31
N LEU A 20 2.90 -26.64 38.62
CA LEU A 20 1.72 -26.56 37.77
C LEU A 20 1.22 -25.12 37.61
N ILE A 21 1.23 -24.33 38.67
CA ILE A 21 0.83 -22.92 38.63
C ILE A 21 1.80 -22.13 37.76
N VAL A 22 3.11 -22.25 37.99
CA VAL A 22 4.14 -21.57 37.20
C VAL A 22 4.08 -21.99 35.74
N GLY A 23 3.96 -23.30 35.48
CA GLY A 23 3.83 -23.85 34.13
C GLY A 23 2.61 -23.29 33.40
N SER A 24 1.47 -23.18 34.07
CA SER A 24 0.26 -22.58 33.49
C SER A 24 0.46 -21.13 33.09
N ILE A 25 1.06 -20.32 33.97
CA ILE A 25 1.37 -18.91 33.69
C ILE A 25 2.32 -18.79 32.49
N CYS A 26 3.36 -19.60 32.43
CA CYS A 26 4.29 -19.62 31.30
C CYS A 26 3.59 -19.96 30.00
N LEU A 27 2.70 -20.95 29.96
CA LEU A 27 1.95 -21.33 28.76
C LEU A 27 1.02 -20.22 28.30
N ILE A 28 0.28 -19.58 29.21
CA ILE A 28 -0.61 -18.45 28.88
C ILE A 28 0.19 -17.28 28.32
N THR A 29 1.32 -16.96 28.94
CA THR A 29 2.19 -15.87 28.48
C THR A 29 2.75 -16.19 27.09
N PHE A 30 3.25 -17.38 26.87
CA PHE A 30 3.76 -17.82 25.57
C PHE A 30 2.70 -17.77 24.45
N TYR A 31 1.49 -18.22 24.74
CA TYR A 31 0.37 -18.13 23.81
C TYR A 31 0.01 -16.67 23.46
N SER A 32 -0.05 -15.81 24.47
CA SER A 32 -0.33 -14.39 24.30
C SER A 32 0.76 -13.69 23.46
N MET A 33 2.04 -13.98 23.74
CA MET A 33 3.17 -13.45 22.94
C MET A 33 3.11 -13.90 21.49
N ASN A 34 2.84 -15.18 21.23
CA ASN A 34 2.72 -15.70 19.86
C ASN A 34 1.59 -14.99 19.09
N LYS A 35 0.42 -14.82 19.72
CA LYS A 35 -0.69 -14.10 19.11
C LYS A 35 -0.32 -12.65 18.79
N SER A 36 0.32 -11.95 19.71
CA SER A 36 0.78 -10.58 19.51
C SER A 36 1.81 -10.49 18.40
N PHE A 37 2.75 -11.42 18.34
CA PHE A 37 3.76 -11.49 17.28
C PHE A 37 3.15 -11.69 15.88
N LEU A 38 2.15 -12.57 15.75
CA LEU A 38 1.44 -12.79 14.48
C LEU A 38 0.71 -11.53 14.01
N VAL A 39 0.04 -10.81 14.92
CA VAL A 39 -0.64 -9.55 14.61
C VAL A 39 0.38 -8.49 14.18
N MET A 40 1.45 -8.34 14.95
CA MET A 40 2.51 -7.36 14.64
C MET A 40 3.17 -7.63 13.29
N ASN A 41 3.47 -8.89 12.99
CA ASN A 41 4.07 -9.27 11.71
C ASN A 41 3.14 -8.97 10.52
N LYS A 42 1.83 -9.23 10.68
CA LYS A 42 0.81 -8.90 9.67
C LYS A 42 0.73 -7.39 9.42
N THR A 43 0.71 -6.59 10.50
CA THR A 43 0.69 -5.13 10.40
C THR A 43 1.96 -4.60 9.74
N TYR A 44 3.13 -5.07 10.16
CA TYR A 44 4.41 -4.69 9.56
C TYR A 44 4.48 -5.00 8.05
N LYS A 45 4.03 -6.19 7.65
CA LYS A 45 3.97 -6.57 6.23
C LYS A 45 3.10 -5.59 5.45
N ARG A 46 1.95 -5.20 6.01
CA ARG A 46 1.01 -4.28 5.37
C ARG A 46 1.59 -2.86 5.25
N ASP A 47 2.18 -2.35 6.31
CA ASP A 47 2.83 -1.04 6.31
C ASP A 47 3.97 -0.98 5.26
N LYS A 48 4.71 -2.08 5.09
CA LYS A 48 5.74 -2.22 4.05
C LYS A 48 5.16 -2.22 2.63
N GLU A 49 4.03 -2.89 2.40
CA GLU A 49 3.35 -2.88 1.10
C GLU A 49 2.89 -1.47 0.72
N ILE A 50 2.35 -0.71 1.68
CA ILE A 50 1.91 0.68 1.48
C ILE A 50 3.11 1.59 1.22
N ALA A 51 4.19 1.44 1.97
CA ALA A 51 5.43 2.18 1.73
C ALA A 51 5.99 1.89 0.32
N SER A 52 5.97 0.62 -0.11
CA SER A 52 6.39 0.24 -1.47
C SER A 52 5.52 0.88 -2.56
N PHE A 53 4.21 0.97 -2.33
CA PHE A 53 3.29 1.66 -3.24
C PHE A 53 3.61 3.15 -3.32
N ARG A 54 3.83 3.81 -2.18
CA ARG A 54 4.26 5.22 -2.14
C ARG A 54 5.55 5.43 -2.91
N ASP A 55 6.56 4.60 -2.66
CA ASP A 55 7.87 4.71 -3.30
C ASP A 55 7.78 4.50 -4.82
N LEU A 56 6.89 3.60 -5.27
CA LEU A 56 6.56 3.42 -6.68
C LEU A 56 5.97 4.69 -7.29
N LEU A 57 4.98 5.32 -6.65
CA LEU A 57 4.41 6.59 -7.10
C LEU A 57 5.47 7.69 -7.17
N VAL A 58 6.28 7.84 -6.12
CA VAL A 58 7.35 8.83 -6.05
C VAL A 58 8.36 8.61 -7.18
N SER A 59 8.71 7.36 -7.47
CA SER A 59 9.66 7.04 -8.55
C SER A 59 9.15 7.48 -9.92
N HIS A 60 7.87 7.22 -10.21
CA HIS A 60 7.27 7.63 -11.49
C HIS A 60 7.15 9.15 -11.65
N ILE A 61 7.04 9.89 -10.55
CA ILE A 61 6.92 11.35 -10.58
C ILE A 61 8.29 12.02 -10.60
N LYS A 62 9.22 11.60 -9.74
CA LYS A 62 10.51 12.28 -9.56
C LYS A 62 11.53 12.00 -10.65
N TRP A 63 11.54 10.77 -11.19
CA TRP A 63 12.57 10.33 -12.13
C TRP A 63 12.25 10.64 -13.58
N ASN A 64 11.04 11.16 -13.85
CA ASN A 64 10.63 11.51 -15.20
C ASN A 64 10.49 13.03 -15.32
N GLU A 65 11.19 13.63 -16.27
CA GLU A 65 11.01 15.04 -16.63
C GLU A 65 9.70 15.23 -17.41
N GLY A 66 9.03 16.37 -17.20
CA GLY A 66 7.82 16.71 -17.95
C GLY A 66 6.60 15.83 -17.65
N VAL A 67 6.43 15.39 -16.40
CA VAL A 67 5.24 14.64 -16.00
C VAL A 67 4.04 15.57 -15.82
N GLU A 68 2.98 15.32 -16.57
CA GLU A 68 1.67 15.94 -16.35
C GLU A 68 0.80 15.01 -15.53
N ILE A 69 0.13 15.53 -14.50
CA ILE A 69 -0.74 14.77 -13.60
C ILE A 69 -2.21 15.09 -13.90
N ARG A 70 -3.05 14.06 -13.96
CA ARG A 70 -4.50 14.18 -14.03
C ARG A 70 -5.17 13.20 -13.08
N ILE A 71 -6.24 13.68 -12.45
CA ILE A 71 -7.12 12.85 -11.64
C ILE A 71 -8.49 12.82 -12.27
N SER A 72 -9.14 11.67 -12.22
CA SER A 72 -10.49 11.47 -12.69
C SER A 72 -11.22 10.42 -11.86
N ASN A 73 -12.54 10.43 -11.92
CA ASN A 73 -13.38 9.36 -11.38
C ASN A 73 -13.77 8.42 -12.50
N LEU A 74 -13.43 7.14 -12.33
CA LEU A 74 -13.75 6.09 -13.31
C LEU A 74 -14.71 5.08 -12.69
N SER A 75 -15.83 4.85 -13.37
CA SER A 75 -16.75 3.76 -13.08
C SER A 75 -16.61 2.62 -14.09
N LYS A 76 -17.01 1.40 -13.71
CA LYS A 76 -16.89 0.19 -14.56
C LYS A 76 -17.51 0.30 -15.96
N ASN A 77 -18.51 1.18 -16.10
CA ASN A 77 -19.23 1.37 -17.35
C ASN A 77 -18.66 2.49 -18.24
N GLN A 78 -17.59 3.16 -17.79
CA GLN A 78 -16.95 4.21 -18.56
C GLN A 78 -15.77 3.65 -19.34
N ASN A 79 -15.89 3.66 -20.67
CA ASN A 79 -14.77 3.38 -21.56
C ASN A 79 -14.01 4.68 -21.84
N ILE A 80 -12.74 4.70 -21.51
CA ILE A 80 -11.85 5.77 -21.92
C ILE A 80 -11.26 5.38 -23.27
N ASN A 81 -11.78 5.99 -24.35
CA ASN A 81 -11.32 5.69 -25.70
C ASN A 81 -9.89 6.19 -25.96
N SER A 82 -9.43 7.21 -25.23
CA SER A 82 -8.06 7.75 -25.32
C SER A 82 -7.70 8.47 -24.04
N LEU A 83 -6.53 8.15 -23.48
CA LEU A 83 -5.98 8.84 -22.32
C LEU A 83 -5.64 10.30 -22.63
N GLY A 84 -5.27 10.61 -23.88
CA GLY A 84 -5.01 11.99 -24.32
C GLY A 84 -6.20 12.92 -24.09
N ASN A 85 -7.42 12.42 -24.26
CA ASN A 85 -8.64 13.21 -24.06
C ASN A 85 -8.86 13.63 -22.60
N LEU A 86 -8.30 12.90 -21.63
CA LEU A 86 -8.34 13.31 -20.22
C LEU A 86 -7.53 14.58 -19.96
N PHE A 87 -6.48 14.83 -20.76
CA PHE A 87 -5.62 16.01 -20.63
C PHE A 87 -6.20 17.24 -21.34
N LEU A 88 -7.25 17.08 -22.16
CA LEU A 88 -8.00 18.18 -22.75
C LEU A 88 -9.09 18.74 -21.82
N LYS A 89 -9.48 17.96 -20.81
CA LYS A 89 -10.47 18.37 -19.81
C LYS A 89 -9.77 18.95 -18.57
N GLU A 90 -10.49 19.69 -17.77
CA GLU A 90 -10.02 20.08 -16.44
C GLU A 90 -9.81 18.85 -15.57
N SER A 91 -8.72 18.82 -14.77
CA SER A 91 -8.47 17.76 -13.81
C SER A 91 -9.48 17.85 -12.69
N GLU A 92 -10.05 16.71 -12.30
CA GLU A 92 -10.78 16.63 -11.05
C GLU A 92 -9.78 16.79 -9.90
N LYS A 93 -10.20 17.46 -8.82
CA LYS A 93 -9.34 17.59 -7.63
C LYS A 93 -9.16 16.28 -6.90
N GLU A 94 -10.13 15.39 -6.99
CA GLU A 94 -10.18 14.13 -6.27
C GLU A 94 -10.83 13.05 -7.15
N GLY A 95 -10.28 11.83 -7.10
CA GLY A 95 -10.81 10.70 -7.87
C GLY A 95 -10.11 9.38 -7.57
N ASN A 96 -10.63 8.30 -8.14
CA ASN A 96 -10.08 6.96 -7.99
C ASN A 96 -9.03 6.60 -9.05
N LEU A 97 -8.87 7.43 -10.09
CA LEU A 97 -7.90 7.26 -11.17
C LEU A 97 -6.88 8.39 -11.16
N LEU A 98 -5.60 8.03 -11.07
CA LEU A 98 -4.46 8.91 -11.30
C LEU A 98 -3.80 8.55 -12.63
N VAL A 99 -3.65 9.52 -13.51
CA VAL A 99 -2.94 9.38 -14.80
C VAL A 99 -1.72 10.29 -14.79
N LEU A 100 -0.56 9.69 -15.01
CA LEU A 100 0.69 10.37 -15.24
C LEU A 100 1.01 10.29 -16.74
N LYS A 101 1.05 11.42 -17.42
CA LYS A 101 1.53 11.52 -18.79
C LYS A 101 3.00 11.90 -18.73
N ILE A 102 3.84 11.08 -19.30
CA ILE A 102 5.28 11.20 -19.29
C ILE A 102 5.75 11.45 -20.71
N GLN A 103 6.60 12.46 -20.89
CA GLN A 103 7.17 12.82 -22.19
C GLN A 103 8.63 12.41 -22.21
N ALA A 104 9.03 11.63 -23.21
CA ALA A 104 10.44 11.36 -23.46
C ALA A 104 10.98 12.40 -24.47
N TYR A 105 12.15 12.95 -24.16
CA TYR A 105 12.84 13.93 -24.99
C TYR A 105 14.11 13.32 -25.59
N ASN A 106 14.44 13.71 -26.81
CA ASN A 106 15.75 13.38 -27.38
C ASN A 106 16.82 14.40 -26.95
N GLU A 107 18.06 14.15 -27.33
CA GLU A 107 19.21 15.05 -27.05
C GLU A 107 19.01 16.50 -27.54
N THR A 108 18.13 16.71 -28.51
CA THR A 108 17.80 18.05 -29.05
C THR A 108 16.62 18.71 -28.34
N GLY A 109 16.09 18.09 -27.28
CA GLY A 109 14.94 18.58 -26.50
C GLY A 109 13.59 18.44 -27.20
N LYS A 110 13.49 17.68 -28.31
CA LYS A 110 12.22 17.39 -28.96
C LYS A 110 11.57 16.16 -28.34
N THR A 111 10.25 16.23 -28.10
CA THR A 111 9.46 15.09 -27.63
C THR A 111 9.52 13.96 -28.66
N THR A 112 10.00 12.80 -28.25
CA THR A 112 10.11 11.59 -29.09
C THR A 112 8.96 10.63 -28.90
N SER A 113 8.47 10.52 -27.69
CA SER A 113 7.33 9.63 -27.36
C SER A 113 6.57 10.16 -26.16
N ARG A 114 5.32 9.75 -26.07
CA ARG A 114 4.47 9.99 -24.91
C ARG A 114 3.94 8.66 -24.42
N TYR A 115 3.99 8.45 -23.13
CA TYR A 115 3.44 7.26 -22.51
C TYR A 115 2.72 7.60 -21.23
N TYR A 116 1.82 6.73 -20.81
CA TYR A 116 0.94 6.95 -19.70
C TYR A 116 1.14 5.87 -18.64
N ARG A 117 1.13 6.29 -17.37
CA ARG A 117 1.07 5.41 -16.21
C ARG A 117 -0.23 5.71 -15.49
N CYS A 118 -1.05 4.70 -15.34
CA CYS A 118 -2.38 4.84 -14.74
C CYS A 118 -2.44 4.02 -13.45
N PHE A 119 -2.82 4.67 -12.38
CA PHE A 119 -3.07 4.02 -11.09
C PHE A 119 -4.56 4.13 -10.80
N LEU A 120 -5.21 2.99 -10.60
CA LEU A 120 -6.65 2.91 -10.41
C LEU A 120 -6.99 2.19 -9.10
N PHE A 121 -7.74 2.87 -8.22
CA PHE A 121 -8.43 2.25 -7.10
C PHE A 121 -9.77 1.71 -7.56
N TYR A 122 -9.92 0.40 -7.56
CA TYR A 122 -11.14 -0.27 -8.00
C TYR A 122 -11.30 -1.65 -7.34
N GLU A 123 -12.51 -2.00 -6.89
CA GLU A 123 -12.83 -3.31 -6.28
C GLU A 123 -11.83 -3.74 -5.20
N ASP A 124 -11.63 -2.89 -4.17
CA ASP A 124 -10.74 -3.14 -3.04
C ASP A 124 -9.28 -3.45 -3.42
N LYS A 125 -8.80 -2.87 -4.51
CA LYS A 125 -7.41 -2.98 -4.94
C LYS A 125 -6.95 -1.71 -5.64
N VAL A 126 -5.63 -1.50 -5.66
CA VAL A 126 -4.99 -0.55 -6.56
C VAL A 126 -4.19 -1.29 -7.61
N SER A 127 -4.36 -0.92 -8.86
CA SER A 127 -3.65 -1.47 -10.00
C SER A 127 -2.88 -0.39 -10.75
N ILE A 128 -1.81 -0.80 -11.42
CA ILE A 128 -1.06 0.02 -12.37
C ILE A 128 -1.24 -0.53 -13.78
N SER A 129 -1.39 0.38 -14.74
CA SER A 129 -1.41 0.07 -16.17
C SER A 129 -0.47 0.99 -16.91
N TYR A 130 0.09 0.48 -18.00
CA TYR A 130 1.07 1.15 -18.84
C TYR A 130 0.53 1.21 -20.25
N PHE A 131 0.53 2.39 -20.86
CA PHE A 131 0.05 2.61 -22.21
C PHE A 131 0.99 3.54 -22.96
N ASP A 132 1.17 3.26 -24.25
CA ASP A 132 1.80 4.18 -25.17
C ASP A 132 0.75 5.09 -25.83
N GLU A 133 1.18 6.15 -26.50
CA GLU A 133 0.28 7.04 -27.21
C GLU A 133 -0.39 6.28 -28.38
N GLY A 134 -1.72 6.17 -28.36
CA GLY A 134 -2.49 5.45 -29.37
C GLY A 134 -2.94 4.04 -28.95
N ASP A 135 -2.52 3.53 -27.80
CA ASP A 135 -2.96 2.24 -27.32
C ASP A 135 -4.47 2.21 -27.01
N ILE A 136 -5.05 1.00 -27.15
CA ILE A 136 -6.41 0.73 -26.68
C ILE A 136 -6.37 0.64 -25.14
N VAL A 137 -7.12 1.53 -24.51
CA VAL A 137 -7.09 1.69 -23.06
C VAL A 137 -8.03 0.72 -22.34
N ASN A 138 -7.47 -0.21 -21.59
CA ASN A 138 -8.22 -1.03 -20.64
C ASN A 138 -7.59 -0.94 -19.24
N LEU A 139 -8.11 0.00 -18.43
CA LEU A 139 -7.58 0.28 -17.10
C LEU A 139 -7.91 -0.79 -16.06
N PHE A 140 -8.93 -1.61 -16.28
CA PHE A 140 -9.36 -2.63 -15.32
C PHE A 140 -8.51 -3.90 -15.35
N ASN A 141 -7.70 -4.08 -16.40
CA ASN A 141 -6.77 -5.21 -16.58
C ASN A 141 -5.33 -4.89 -16.11
N GLY A 142 -5.14 -3.83 -15.34
CA GLY A 142 -3.84 -3.46 -14.81
C GLY A 142 -3.26 -4.48 -13.83
N THR A 143 -1.94 -4.44 -13.65
CA THR A 143 -1.24 -5.24 -12.63
C THR A 143 -1.62 -4.76 -11.24
N VAL A 144 -2.16 -5.66 -10.41
CA VAL A 144 -2.50 -5.33 -9.01
C VAL A 144 -1.22 -5.12 -8.21
N ILE A 145 -1.10 -3.95 -7.60
CA ILE A 145 0.04 -3.58 -6.74
C ILE A 145 -0.31 -3.83 -5.28
N LEU A 146 -1.53 -3.49 -4.89
CA LEU A 146 -2.00 -3.58 -3.51
C LEU A 146 -3.45 -4.05 -3.52
N GLY A 147 -3.75 -5.10 -2.77
CA GLY A 147 -5.10 -5.64 -2.59
C GLY A 147 -5.70 -5.29 -1.22
N ASN A 148 -6.98 -5.62 -1.03
CA ASN A 148 -7.74 -5.39 0.21
C ASN A 148 -7.68 -3.94 0.69
N CYS A 149 -7.76 -2.99 -0.23
CA CYS A 149 -7.77 -1.56 0.10
C CYS A 149 -8.66 -0.79 -0.86
N SER A 150 -9.37 0.18 -0.34
CA SER A 150 -10.03 1.23 -1.11
C SER A 150 -9.26 2.53 -0.95
N GLY A 151 -9.43 3.46 -1.88
CA GLY A 151 -8.73 4.72 -1.77
C GLY A 151 -9.08 5.70 -2.88
N LYS A 152 -8.43 6.85 -2.81
CA LYS A 152 -8.59 7.95 -3.74
C LYS A 152 -7.32 8.77 -3.82
N PHE A 153 -7.15 9.45 -4.92
CA PHE A 153 -6.10 10.45 -5.14
C PHE A 153 -6.70 11.85 -5.00
N ASN A 154 -5.89 12.77 -4.54
CA ASN A 154 -6.21 14.20 -4.52
C ASN A 154 -5.00 14.96 -5.05
N PHE A 155 -5.23 15.92 -5.96
CA PHE A 155 -4.20 16.78 -6.50
C PHE A 155 -4.67 18.23 -6.48
N ASP A 156 -4.05 19.02 -5.62
CA ASP A 156 -4.32 20.44 -5.47
C ASP A 156 -3.03 21.21 -5.19
N ASN A 157 -2.87 22.38 -5.80
CA ASN A 157 -1.70 23.25 -5.60
C ASN A 157 -0.33 22.56 -5.78
N ASN A 158 -0.20 21.69 -6.79
CA ASN A 158 1.00 20.89 -7.05
C ASN A 158 1.35 19.89 -5.91
N ILE A 159 0.40 19.58 -5.05
CA ILE A 159 0.53 18.56 -4.02
C ILE A 159 -0.36 17.38 -4.39
N LEU A 160 0.27 16.25 -4.64
CA LEU A 160 -0.43 14.98 -4.81
C LEU A 160 -0.54 14.29 -3.46
N LYS A 161 -1.73 13.88 -3.10
CA LYS A 161 -2.02 13.05 -1.94
C LYS A 161 -2.71 11.79 -2.39
N PHE A 162 -2.55 10.72 -1.65
CA PHE A 162 -3.45 9.60 -1.73
C PHE A 162 -3.98 9.24 -0.35
N TYR A 163 -5.21 8.83 -0.33
CA TYR A 163 -5.90 8.30 0.84
C TYR A 163 -6.12 6.83 0.58
N LEU A 164 -5.74 6.01 1.53
CA LEU A 164 -5.90 4.57 1.44
C LEU A 164 -6.56 4.08 2.73
N LYS A 165 -7.62 3.31 2.57
CA LYS A 165 -8.34 2.67 3.66
C LYS A 165 -8.19 1.17 3.54
N ASP A 166 -7.54 0.57 4.50
CA ASP A 166 -7.58 -0.87 4.78
C ASP A 166 -8.70 -1.15 5.79
N LYS A 167 -9.03 -2.42 6.01
CA LYS A 167 -10.12 -2.83 6.91
C LYS A 167 -10.06 -2.19 8.31
N GLU A 168 -8.87 -1.88 8.81
CA GLU A 168 -8.63 -1.45 10.19
C GLU A 168 -7.94 -0.08 10.32
N LYS A 169 -7.34 0.43 9.23
CA LYS A 169 -6.54 1.68 9.26
C LYS A 169 -6.80 2.54 8.05
N GLU A 170 -6.73 3.84 8.26
CA GLU A 170 -6.71 4.84 7.21
C GLU A 170 -5.29 5.43 7.13
N TYR A 171 -4.80 5.56 5.91
CA TYR A 171 -3.49 6.12 5.61
C TYR A 171 -3.69 7.35 4.72
N GLU A 172 -3.04 8.44 5.08
CA GLU A 172 -2.91 9.61 4.24
C GLU A 172 -1.43 9.84 3.97
N GLU A 173 -1.04 9.84 2.71
CA GLU A 173 0.33 10.10 2.30
C GLU A 173 0.36 11.30 1.37
N ILE A 174 1.29 12.19 1.64
CA ILE A 174 1.50 13.43 0.89
C ILE A 174 2.72 13.26 0.00
N LEU A 175 2.50 13.40 -1.30
CA LEU A 175 3.56 13.41 -2.32
C LEU A 175 3.66 14.82 -2.88
N TYR A 176 4.84 15.42 -2.74
CA TYR A 176 5.09 16.72 -3.34
C TYR A 176 5.48 16.55 -4.82
N TYR A 177 4.76 17.26 -5.68
CA TYR A 177 5.09 17.37 -7.09
C TYR A 177 5.50 18.82 -7.36
N ASN A 178 6.75 19.01 -7.78
CA ASN A 178 7.26 20.31 -8.20
C ASN A 178 7.49 20.24 -9.72
N GLN A 179 6.65 20.92 -10.47
CA GLN A 179 6.85 21.07 -11.90
C GLN A 179 8.09 22.00 -12.11
N LYS A 180 9.19 21.42 -12.54
CA LYS A 180 10.35 22.20 -12.98
C LYS A 180 10.11 22.77 -14.37
#